data_0794e6df2d36c5c9c407b7125d61a7fc
#
_entry.id   0794e6df2d36c5c9c407b7125d61a7fc
#
_cell.length_a   1.000
_cell.length_b   1.000
_cell.length_c   1.000
_cell.angle_alpha   90.00
_cell.angle_beta   90.00
_cell.angle_gamma   90.00
#
_symmetry.space_group_name_H-M   'P 1'
#
loop_
_entity.id
_entity.type
_entity.pdbx_description
1 polymer ?
#
loop_
_entity_poly.entity_id
_entity_poly.type
_entity_poly.pdbx_seq_one_letter_code
_entity_poly.pdbx_strand_id
1 'polypeptide(L)'
;MIKQAIIPLAGLGTRLLPLTSVFAKELLPINGRPGIEYILDECIEAGIKEIVFIISTKKIMIKKYFYSDHFYKNIIKKKKDPRIISEYKKILKYKNKIKFVFQNIPKGTGDAVLKTQKYIKNKYFLMLLPDDLIIKKNCSKSMIKVHKKYQASVMASMKVKKNNVSRWGIYKINKKLNKRNYIIDGVVEKPLANKAPSNNAVIGRYILPRTIFKKIKSLKPSNGKEIHITDAIQLLINDKEKFIAHNFEGKYLDCGTMRGYVNSSNEIGKI
;
A
#
# COMPACT_ATOMS: atom_id res chain seq x y z
N MET A 1 -1.50 18.27 -7.75
CA MET A 1 -2.52 17.50 -6.96
C MET A 1 -2.25 16.02 -7.14
N ILE A 2 -2.26 15.22 -6.05
CA ILE A 2 -2.03 13.77 -6.12
C ILE A 2 -3.30 13.08 -6.62
N LYS A 3 -3.26 12.50 -7.83
CA LYS A 3 -4.41 11.86 -8.50
C LYS A 3 -4.13 10.42 -8.87
N GLN A 4 -2.88 9.96 -8.72
CA GLN A 4 -2.45 8.64 -9.13
C GLN A 4 -1.92 7.86 -7.92
N ALA A 5 -2.21 6.55 -7.89
CA ALA A 5 -1.71 5.62 -6.89
C ALA A 5 -1.08 4.38 -7.54
N ILE A 6 -0.15 3.76 -6.82
CA ILE A 6 0.47 2.48 -7.14
C ILE A 6 0.14 1.50 -6.00
N ILE A 7 -0.27 0.29 -6.34
CA ILE A 7 -0.50 -0.79 -5.39
C ILE A 7 0.26 -2.04 -5.86
N PRO A 8 1.39 -2.39 -5.22
CA PRO A 8 2.15 -3.59 -5.55
C PRO A 8 1.46 -4.83 -4.98
N LEU A 9 1.02 -5.72 -5.87
CA LEU A 9 0.28 -6.95 -5.55
C LEU A 9 1.05 -8.23 -6.00
N ALA A 10 2.23 -8.08 -6.62
CA ALA A 10 2.96 -9.22 -7.20
C ALA A 10 3.64 -10.14 -6.16
N GLY A 11 3.72 -9.74 -4.88
CA GLY A 11 4.35 -10.51 -3.82
C GLY A 11 3.71 -11.89 -3.61
N LEU A 12 4.50 -12.91 -3.30
CA LEU A 12 4.06 -14.30 -3.21
C LEU A 12 3.12 -14.60 -2.04
N GLY A 13 3.17 -13.81 -0.96
CA GLY A 13 2.31 -14.01 0.20
C GLY A 13 2.66 -15.23 1.06
N THR A 14 3.92 -15.62 1.10
CA THR A 14 4.42 -16.84 1.78
C THR A 14 4.02 -16.97 3.25
N ARG A 15 3.79 -15.85 3.94
CA ARG A 15 3.34 -15.82 5.34
C ARG A 15 1.88 -16.27 5.54
N LEU A 16 1.13 -16.45 4.43
CA LEU A 16 -0.27 -16.89 4.42
C LEU A 16 -0.43 -18.29 3.77
N LEU A 17 0.67 -19.04 3.62
CA LEU A 17 0.59 -20.44 3.20
C LEU A 17 -0.19 -21.26 4.25
N PRO A 18 -0.96 -22.28 3.82
CA PRO A 18 -1.07 -22.81 2.44
C PRO A 18 -2.07 -22.05 1.54
N LEU A 19 -2.87 -21.11 2.04
CA LEU A 19 -3.93 -20.44 1.26
C LEU A 19 -3.38 -19.75 0.00
N THR A 20 -2.21 -19.13 0.11
CA THR A 20 -1.60 -18.38 -1.00
C THR A 20 -0.90 -19.25 -2.04
N SER A 21 -0.91 -20.57 -1.88
CA SER A 21 -0.54 -21.49 -2.98
C SER A 21 -1.56 -21.45 -4.13
N VAL A 22 -2.82 -21.13 -3.82
CA VAL A 22 -3.94 -21.09 -4.78
C VAL A 22 -4.53 -19.69 -4.92
N PHE A 23 -4.73 -18.97 -3.82
CA PHE A 23 -5.41 -17.69 -3.80
C PHE A 23 -4.45 -16.51 -3.71
N ALA A 24 -4.74 -15.43 -4.45
CA ALA A 24 -4.09 -14.16 -4.19
C ALA A 24 -4.52 -13.63 -2.80
N LYS A 25 -3.55 -13.32 -1.92
CA LYS A 25 -3.84 -12.83 -0.56
C LYS A 25 -4.74 -11.59 -0.55
N GLU A 26 -4.67 -10.80 -1.58
CA GLU A 26 -5.42 -9.56 -1.76
C GLU A 26 -6.91 -9.81 -2.02
N LEU A 27 -7.27 -11.03 -2.47
CA LEU A 27 -8.65 -11.46 -2.67
C LEU A 27 -9.21 -12.27 -1.51
N LEU A 28 -8.41 -12.60 -0.51
CA LEU A 28 -8.91 -13.27 0.68
C LEU A 28 -9.99 -12.39 1.36
N PRO A 29 -11.13 -12.99 1.76
CA PRO A 29 -12.25 -12.23 2.32
C PRO A 29 -11.98 -11.78 3.75
N ILE A 30 -11.99 -10.48 3.98
CA ILE A 30 -11.94 -9.88 5.31
C ILE A 30 -13.36 -9.42 5.64
N ASN A 31 -14.01 -10.08 6.59
CA ASN A 31 -15.42 -9.88 6.89
C ASN A 31 -16.32 -9.87 5.63
N GLY A 32 -16.23 -10.95 4.83
CA GLY A 32 -17.06 -11.16 3.64
C GLY A 32 -16.70 -10.30 2.41
N ARG A 33 -15.62 -9.50 2.47
CA ARG A 33 -15.22 -8.58 1.41
C ARG A 33 -13.73 -8.74 1.07
N PRO A 34 -13.31 -8.82 -0.21
CA PRO A 34 -11.90 -8.91 -0.58
C PRO A 34 -11.07 -7.78 0.03
N GLY A 35 -9.91 -8.12 0.62
CA GLY A 35 -9.04 -7.16 1.28
C GLY A 35 -8.64 -5.98 0.41
N ILE A 36 -8.43 -6.21 -0.90
CA ILE A 36 -8.05 -5.15 -1.86
C ILE A 36 -9.10 -4.04 -1.99
N GLU A 37 -10.38 -4.34 -1.77
CA GLU A 37 -11.42 -3.33 -1.90
C GLU A 37 -11.36 -2.25 -0.82
N TYR A 38 -10.91 -2.59 0.41
CA TYR A 38 -10.68 -1.60 1.46
C TYR A 38 -9.61 -0.58 1.04
N ILE A 39 -8.55 -1.06 0.36
CA ILE A 39 -7.49 -0.21 -0.18
C ILE A 39 -8.00 0.68 -1.33
N LEU A 40 -8.86 0.13 -2.19
CA LEU A 40 -9.48 0.89 -3.28
C LEU A 40 -10.40 1.98 -2.77
N ASP A 41 -11.21 1.70 -1.74
CA ASP A 41 -12.06 2.71 -1.12
C ASP A 41 -11.22 3.82 -0.49
N GLU A 42 -10.14 3.48 0.24
CA GLU A 42 -9.21 4.47 0.78
C GLU A 42 -8.67 5.39 -0.31
N CYS A 43 -8.26 4.83 -1.45
CA CYS A 43 -7.79 5.60 -2.61
C CYS A 43 -8.87 6.53 -3.17
N ILE A 44 -10.07 6.00 -3.39
CA ILE A 44 -11.19 6.76 -4.00
C ILE A 44 -11.62 7.91 -3.11
N GLU A 45 -11.78 7.67 -1.81
CA GLU A 45 -12.12 8.69 -0.81
C GLU A 45 -11.02 9.75 -0.65
N ALA A 46 -9.76 9.37 -0.85
CA ALA A 46 -8.64 10.32 -0.88
C ALA A 46 -8.58 11.16 -2.18
N GLY A 47 -9.46 10.89 -3.15
CA GLY A 47 -9.56 11.64 -4.41
C GLY A 47 -8.64 11.15 -5.52
N ILE A 48 -8.12 9.91 -5.42
CA ILE A 48 -7.33 9.26 -6.48
C ILE A 48 -8.23 8.94 -7.67
N LYS A 49 -7.74 9.20 -8.88
CA LYS A 49 -8.45 9.00 -10.15
C LYS A 49 -7.94 7.80 -10.93
N GLU A 50 -6.64 7.51 -10.83
CA GLU A 50 -6.00 6.39 -11.52
C GLU A 50 -5.18 5.56 -10.53
N ILE A 51 -5.29 4.24 -10.62
CA ILE A 51 -4.61 3.28 -9.76
C ILE A 51 -3.86 2.28 -10.64
N VAL A 52 -2.56 2.12 -10.42
CA VAL A 52 -1.76 1.14 -11.14
C VAL A 52 -1.51 -0.07 -10.22
N PHE A 53 -2.08 -1.20 -10.56
CA PHE A 53 -1.84 -2.49 -9.94
C PHE A 53 -0.63 -3.16 -10.57
N ILE A 54 0.32 -3.59 -9.74
CA ILE A 54 1.43 -4.42 -10.18
C ILE A 54 1.15 -5.86 -9.75
N ILE A 55 0.84 -6.75 -10.69
CA ILE A 55 0.54 -8.16 -10.44
C ILE A 55 1.57 -9.06 -11.10
N SER A 56 1.62 -10.33 -10.72
CA SER A 56 2.29 -11.38 -11.50
C SER A 56 1.26 -12.16 -12.33
N THR A 57 1.73 -12.89 -13.34
CA THR A 57 0.86 -13.79 -14.12
C THR A 57 0.20 -14.85 -13.23
N LYS A 58 0.89 -15.31 -12.16
CA LYS A 58 0.31 -16.21 -11.15
C LYS A 58 -0.87 -15.63 -10.41
N LYS A 59 -1.01 -14.30 -10.38
CA LYS A 59 -2.12 -13.58 -9.72
C LYS A 59 -3.12 -12.96 -10.70
N ILE A 60 -3.22 -13.53 -11.90
CA ILE A 60 -4.18 -13.07 -12.93
C ILE A 60 -5.63 -13.07 -12.43
N MET A 61 -5.95 -13.85 -11.38
CA MET A 61 -7.26 -13.86 -10.74
C MET A 61 -7.65 -12.48 -10.20
N ILE A 62 -6.69 -11.64 -9.79
CA ILE A 62 -6.97 -10.25 -9.37
C ILE A 62 -7.53 -9.46 -10.56
N LYS A 63 -6.95 -9.60 -11.76
CA LYS A 63 -7.48 -8.95 -12.96
C LYS A 63 -8.85 -9.51 -13.32
N LYS A 64 -9.02 -10.84 -13.28
CA LYS A 64 -10.31 -11.51 -13.55
C LYS A 64 -11.40 -11.01 -12.60
N TYR A 65 -11.11 -10.77 -11.32
CA TYR A 65 -12.05 -10.24 -10.35
C TYR A 65 -12.70 -8.93 -10.82
N PHE A 66 -11.92 -7.99 -11.33
CA PHE A 66 -12.43 -6.70 -11.80
C PHE A 66 -12.99 -6.74 -13.25
N TYR A 67 -12.66 -7.77 -14.03
CA TYR A 67 -13.05 -7.88 -15.45
C TYR A 67 -14.00 -9.07 -15.70
N SER A 68 -14.86 -9.39 -14.73
CA SER A 68 -15.86 -10.45 -14.81
C SER A 68 -17.23 -9.96 -15.33
N ASP A 69 -17.24 -8.97 -16.22
CA ASP A 69 -18.47 -8.36 -16.75
C ASP A 69 -19.46 -9.37 -17.32
N HIS A 70 -18.97 -10.34 -18.08
CA HIS A 70 -19.82 -11.36 -18.71
C HIS A 70 -20.56 -12.21 -17.67
N PHE A 71 -19.87 -12.61 -16.59
CA PHE A 71 -20.46 -13.35 -15.49
C PHE A 71 -21.59 -12.57 -14.83
N TYR A 72 -21.34 -11.31 -14.44
CA TYR A 72 -22.36 -10.47 -13.79
C TYR A 72 -23.55 -10.19 -14.70
N LYS A 73 -23.32 -9.81 -15.96
CA LYS A 73 -24.37 -9.49 -16.92
C LYS A 73 -25.30 -10.70 -17.15
N ASN A 74 -24.75 -11.90 -17.27
CA ASN A 74 -25.54 -13.12 -17.46
C ASN A 74 -26.43 -13.43 -16.24
N ILE A 75 -25.91 -13.29 -15.02
CA ILE A 75 -26.69 -13.52 -13.81
C ILE A 75 -27.76 -12.44 -13.63
N ILE A 76 -27.41 -11.16 -13.82
CA ILE A 76 -28.37 -10.04 -13.72
C ILE A 76 -29.51 -10.20 -14.70
N LYS A 77 -29.22 -10.61 -15.96
CA LYS A 77 -30.25 -10.89 -16.97
C LYS A 77 -31.24 -11.97 -16.51
N LYS A 78 -30.74 -13.01 -15.82
CA LYS A 78 -31.56 -14.13 -15.35
C LYS A 78 -32.33 -13.85 -14.04
N LYS A 79 -31.67 -13.25 -13.05
CA LYS A 79 -32.19 -13.15 -11.68
C LYS A 79 -32.72 -11.77 -11.29
N LYS A 80 -32.26 -10.71 -11.93
CA LYS A 80 -32.59 -9.29 -11.61
C LYS A 80 -32.43 -8.93 -10.12
N ASP A 81 -31.53 -9.61 -9.40
CA ASP A 81 -31.29 -9.40 -7.96
C ASP A 81 -30.62 -8.05 -7.70
N PRO A 82 -31.23 -7.15 -6.90
CA PRO A 82 -30.68 -5.82 -6.61
C PRO A 82 -29.29 -5.87 -5.96
N ARG A 83 -29.00 -6.89 -5.14
CA ARG A 83 -27.68 -7.06 -4.48
C ARG A 83 -26.61 -7.33 -5.51
N ILE A 84 -26.86 -8.22 -6.47
CA ILE A 84 -25.92 -8.55 -7.55
C ILE A 84 -25.68 -7.32 -8.43
N ILE A 85 -26.73 -6.57 -8.72
CA ILE A 85 -26.63 -5.30 -9.47
C ILE A 85 -25.76 -4.29 -8.72
N SER A 86 -25.95 -4.15 -7.41
CA SER A 86 -25.18 -3.26 -6.56
C SER A 86 -23.68 -3.63 -6.54
N GLU A 87 -23.38 -4.92 -6.33
CA GLU A 87 -21.99 -5.42 -6.35
C GLU A 87 -21.33 -5.21 -7.72
N TYR A 88 -22.04 -5.44 -8.81
CA TYR A 88 -21.50 -5.18 -10.14
C TYR A 88 -21.22 -3.69 -10.38
N LYS A 89 -22.12 -2.80 -9.96
CA LYS A 89 -21.88 -1.33 -10.05
C LYS A 89 -20.63 -0.93 -9.27
N LYS A 90 -20.40 -1.52 -8.11
CA LYS A 90 -19.21 -1.29 -7.29
C LYS A 90 -17.94 -1.76 -8.01
N ILE A 91 -17.95 -2.97 -8.57
CA ILE A 91 -16.83 -3.50 -9.36
C ILE A 91 -16.53 -2.60 -10.56
N LEU A 92 -17.54 -2.12 -11.29
CA LEU A 92 -17.35 -1.18 -12.41
C LEU A 92 -16.70 0.15 -11.96
N LYS A 93 -17.08 0.67 -10.79
CA LYS A 93 -16.47 1.88 -10.21
C LYS A 93 -14.97 1.70 -9.98
N TYR A 94 -14.54 0.52 -9.52
CA TYR A 94 -13.11 0.20 -9.35
C TYR A 94 -12.42 -0.02 -10.69
N LYS A 95 -12.98 -0.88 -11.53
CA LYS A 95 -12.44 -1.25 -12.85
C LYS A 95 -12.04 -0.02 -13.67
N ASN A 96 -12.90 0.99 -13.72
CA ASN A 96 -12.68 2.21 -14.50
C ASN A 96 -11.49 3.07 -14.02
N LYS A 97 -10.89 2.73 -12.87
CA LYS A 97 -9.74 3.44 -12.30
C LYS A 97 -8.45 2.64 -12.34
N ILE A 98 -8.53 1.32 -12.61
CA ILE A 98 -7.40 0.40 -12.47
C ILE A 98 -6.72 0.17 -13.80
N LYS A 99 -5.38 0.29 -13.79
CA LYS A 99 -4.49 -0.16 -14.87
C LYS A 99 -3.61 -1.28 -14.32
N PHE A 100 -3.28 -2.28 -15.15
CA PHE A 100 -2.45 -3.41 -14.75
C PHE A 100 -1.06 -3.35 -15.38
N VAL A 101 -0.05 -3.66 -14.56
CA VAL A 101 1.34 -3.82 -14.95
C VAL A 101 1.82 -5.16 -14.41
N PHE A 102 2.69 -5.86 -15.12
CA PHE A 102 3.16 -7.18 -14.71
C PHE A 102 4.60 -7.13 -14.19
N GLN A 103 4.80 -7.79 -13.03
CA GLN A 103 6.09 -8.15 -12.46
C GLN A 103 6.10 -9.66 -12.23
N ASN A 104 6.65 -10.42 -13.14
CA ASN A 104 6.64 -11.89 -13.07
C ASN A 104 7.80 -12.45 -12.24
N ILE A 105 8.92 -11.73 -12.17
CA ILE A 105 10.08 -12.08 -11.36
C ILE A 105 10.07 -11.15 -10.14
N PRO A 106 10.02 -11.68 -8.89
CA PRO A 106 9.98 -10.88 -7.67
C PRO A 106 11.37 -10.27 -7.38
N LYS A 107 11.66 -9.11 -7.97
CA LYS A 107 12.91 -8.35 -7.76
C LYS A 107 12.77 -7.23 -6.72
N GLY A 108 11.80 -7.36 -5.80
CA GLY A 108 11.56 -6.41 -4.72
C GLY A 108 10.55 -5.30 -5.07
N THR A 109 10.21 -4.50 -4.05
CA THR A 109 9.20 -3.43 -4.13
C THR A 109 9.66 -2.26 -5.01
N GLY A 110 10.95 -1.96 -5.03
CA GLY A 110 11.52 -0.91 -5.89
C GLY A 110 11.36 -1.26 -7.37
N ASP A 111 11.70 -2.50 -7.79
CA ASP A 111 11.50 -2.96 -9.17
C ASP A 111 10.01 -2.93 -9.56
N ALA A 112 9.13 -3.36 -8.65
CA ALA A 112 7.68 -3.27 -8.87
C ALA A 112 7.26 -1.84 -9.20
N VAL A 113 7.65 -0.87 -8.37
CA VAL A 113 7.35 0.55 -8.56
C VAL A 113 7.95 1.05 -9.87
N LEU A 114 9.19 0.69 -10.20
CA LEU A 114 9.87 1.12 -11.44
C LEU A 114 9.07 0.76 -12.71
N LYS A 115 8.44 -0.41 -12.74
CA LYS A 115 7.61 -0.85 -13.89
C LYS A 115 6.41 0.07 -14.17
N THR A 116 6.02 0.89 -13.20
CA THR A 116 4.91 1.84 -13.37
C THR A 116 5.32 3.20 -13.91
N GLN A 117 6.61 3.48 -14.11
CA GLN A 117 7.16 4.80 -14.46
C GLN A 117 6.41 5.47 -15.64
N LYS A 118 6.07 4.72 -16.68
CA LYS A 118 5.37 5.25 -17.86
C LYS A 118 3.93 5.67 -17.60
N TYR A 119 3.31 5.13 -16.55
CA TYR A 119 1.91 5.42 -16.18
C TYR A 119 1.79 6.59 -15.21
N ILE A 120 2.82 6.87 -14.41
CA ILE A 120 2.81 7.95 -13.43
C ILE A 120 3.23 9.26 -14.10
N LYS A 121 2.27 10.18 -14.19
CA LYS A 121 2.45 11.50 -14.81
C LYS A 121 2.55 12.63 -13.77
N ASN A 122 1.92 12.46 -12.61
CA ASN A 122 1.92 13.47 -11.55
C ASN A 122 3.31 13.61 -10.92
N LYS A 123 3.64 14.83 -10.45
CA LYS A 123 4.89 15.13 -9.70
C LYS A 123 5.03 14.28 -8.44
N TYR A 124 3.89 14.00 -7.76
CA TYR A 124 3.79 13.11 -6.62
C TYR A 124 2.67 12.11 -6.83
N PHE A 125 2.85 10.91 -6.30
CA PHE A 125 1.87 9.82 -6.33
C PHE A 125 1.78 9.13 -4.97
N LEU A 126 0.67 8.44 -4.75
CA LEU A 126 0.44 7.63 -3.56
C LEU A 126 0.89 6.19 -3.84
N MET A 127 1.54 5.53 -2.88
CA MET A 127 1.81 4.11 -2.91
C MET A 127 1.22 3.46 -1.66
N LEU A 128 0.49 2.34 -1.82
CA LEU A 128 -0.15 1.62 -0.72
C LEU A 128 0.24 0.14 -0.76
N LEU A 129 0.66 -0.40 0.38
CA LEU A 129 0.82 -1.84 0.54
C LEU A 129 -0.54 -2.47 0.86
N PRO A 130 -0.91 -3.59 0.20
CA PRO A 130 -2.27 -4.13 0.27
C PRO A 130 -2.57 -4.90 1.56
N ASP A 131 -1.56 -5.32 2.29
CA ASP A 131 -1.68 -6.07 3.55
C ASP A 131 -1.74 -5.18 4.81
N ASP A 132 -1.51 -3.89 4.66
CA ASP A 132 -1.65 -2.89 5.72
C ASP A 132 -3.02 -2.20 5.61
N LEU A 133 -4.03 -2.64 6.36
CA LEU A 133 -5.32 -1.95 6.38
C LEU A 133 -5.36 -0.89 7.48
N ILE A 134 -5.97 0.25 7.17
CA ILE A 134 -6.21 1.33 8.12
C ILE A 134 -7.70 1.68 8.06
N ILE A 135 -8.40 1.44 9.16
CA ILE A 135 -9.85 1.62 9.28
C ILE A 135 -10.21 2.80 10.20
N LYS A 136 -11.49 3.17 10.24
CA LYS A 136 -12.10 4.29 10.99
C LYS A 136 -11.73 5.68 10.47
N LYS A 137 -10.53 5.89 9.94
CA LYS A 137 -10.09 7.17 9.35
C LYS A 137 -9.30 6.91 8.08
N ASN A 138 -9.45 7.74 7.08
CA ASN A 138 -8.72 7.62 5.82
C ASN A 138 -7.31 8.19 5.96
N CYS A 139 -6.32 7.30 6.04
CA CYS A 139 -4.91 7.64 6.19
C CYS A 139 -4.40 8.42 4.98
N SER A 140 -4.66 7.95 3.77
CA SER A 140 -4.21 8.58 2.53
C SER A 140 -4.72 10.02 2.38
N LYS A 141 -5.98 10.27 2.75
CA LYS A 141 -6.56 11.62 2.75
C LYS A 141 -5.86 12.54 3.74
N SER A 142 -5.51 12.05 4.94
CA SER A 142 -4.77 12.84 5.94
C SER A 142 -3.34 13.14 5.48
N MET A 143 -2.65 12.16 4.89
CA MET A 143 -1.30 12.34 4.31
C MET A 143 -1.28 13.36 3.18
N ILE A 144 -2.31 13.38 2.30
CA ILE A 144 -2.44 14.38 1.24
C ILE A 144 -2.58 15.80 1.82
N LYS A 145 -3.28 15.97 2.94
CA LYS A 145 -3.35 17.25 3.65
C LYS A 145 -1.97 17.68 4.18
N VAL A 146 -1.22 16.73 4.77
CA VAL A 146 0.15 16.99 5.27
C VAL A 146 1.08 17.36 4.11
N HIS A 147 1.03 16.60 2.99
CA HIS A 147 1.78 16.91 1.78
C HIS A 147 1.51 18.35 1.29
N LYS A 148 0.23 18.72 1.18
CA LYS A 148 -0.18 20.07 0.74
C LYS A 148 0.38 21.17 1.67
N LYS A 149 0.31 20.93 2.99
CA LYS A 149 0.77 21.91 4.00
C LYS A 149 2.29 22.12 3.96
N TYR A 150 3.06 21.05 3.83
CA TYR A 150 4.51 21.10 3.99
C TYR A 150 5.28 20.99 2.68
N GLN A 151 4.60 20.75 1.55
CA GLN A 151 5.21 20.54 0.21
C GLN A 151 6.32 19.48 0.23
N ALA A 152 6.11 18.39 0.97
CA ALA A 152 7.10 17.34 1.24
C ALA A 152 6.54 15.94 0.92
N SER A 153 7.41 14.97 0.71
CA SER A 153 7.05 13.56 0.71
C SER A 153 6.54 13.14 2.08
N VAL A 154 5.56 12.22 2.14
CA VAL A 154 4.95 11.81 3.40
C VAL A 154 4.89 10.30 3.47
N MET A 155 5.27 9.75 4.61
CA MET A 155 5.16 8.32 4.91
C MET A 155 4.29 8.14 6.16
N ALA A 156 3.39 7.15 6.13
CA ALA A 156 2.57 6.85 7.29
C ALA A 156 3.40 6.27 8.43
N SER A 157 3.06 6.64 9.63
CA SER A 157 3.73 6.23 10.86
C SER A 157 2.72 5.81 11.92
N MET A 158 3.11 4.85 12.74
CA MET A 158 2.38 4.40 13.92
C MET A 158 3.34 4.28 15.10
N LYS A 159 2.92 4.73 16.29
CA LYS A 159 3.67 4.45 17.51
C LYS A 159 3.50 3.00 17.93
N VAL A 160 4.60 2.32 18.18
CA VAL A 160 4.65 0.92 18.65
C VAL A 160 5.30 0.82 20.02
N LYS A 161 5.01 -0.25 20.75
CA LYS A 161 5.73 -0.54 22.01
C LYS A 161 7.20 -0.84 21.72
N LYS A 162 8.11 -0.38 22.57
CA LYS A 162 9.57 -0.53 22.40
C LYS A 162 9.99 -2.00 22.14
N ASN A 163 9.35 -2.95 22.80
CA ASN A 163 9.65 -4.38 22.64
C ASN A 163 9.18 -4.96 21.27
N ASN A 164 8.41 -4.21 20.49
CA ASN A 164 7.88 -4.66 19.21
C ASN A 164 8.54 -3.99 18.00
N VAL A 165 9.50 -3.10 18.21
CA VAL A 165 10.14 -2.33 17.10
C VAL A 165 10.83 -3.23 16.08
N SER A 166 11.36 -4.39 16.50
CA SER A 166 12.03 -5.37 15.64
C SER A 166 11.12 -6.01 14.57
N ARG A 167 9.81 -5.75 14.62
CA ARG A 167 8.85 -6.20 13.59
C ARG A 167 8.71 -5.23 12.41
N TRP A 168 9.27 -4.01 12.51
CA TRP A 168 8.99 -2.87 11.63
C TRP A 168 10.25 -2.15 11.17
N GLY A 169 10.17 -1.46 10.04
CA GLY A 169 11.07 -0.35 9.79
C GLY A 169 10.77 0.78 10.77
N ILE A 170 11.78 1.36 11.39
CA ILE A 170 11.66 2.42 12.41
C ILE A 170 12.28 3.72 11.90
N TYR A 171 11.54 4.82 12.00
CA TYR A 171 12.01 6.13 11.54
C TYR A 171 13.13 6.69 12.42
N LYS A 172 14.18 7.20 11.76
CA LYS A 172 15.13 8.15 12.35
C LYS A 172 14.50 9.54 12.33
N ILE A 173 14.07 10.03 13.49
CA ILE A 173 13.43 11.33 13.62
C ILE A 173 14.51 12.41 13.69
N ASN A 174 14.44 13.40 12.79
CA ASN A 174 15.26 14.60 12.84
C ASN A 174 14.61 15.69 13.68
N LYS A 175 13.39 16.12 13.28
CA LYS A 175 12.67 17.23 13.91
C LYS A 175 11.19 16.95 14.04
N LYS A 176 10.64 17.26 15.20
CA LYS A 176 9.19 17.25 15.45
C LYS A 176 8.58 18.55 14.90
N LEU A 177 7.59 18.44 14.03
CA LEU A 177 6.84 19.58 13.48
C LEU A 177 5.58 19.90 14.31
N ASN A 178 4.91 18.85 14.81
CA ASN A 178 3.76 18.94 15.71
C ASN A 178 3.51 17.58 16.38
N LYS A 179 2.37 17.42 17.05
CA LYS A 179 2.03 16.16 17.77
C LYS A 179 2.09 14.89 16.90
N ARG A 180 1.90 15.01 15.57
CA ARG A 180 1.76 13.86 14.65
C ARG A 180 2.74 13.85 13.45
N ASN A 181 3.50 14.93 13.23
CA ASN A 181 4.35 15.04 12.06
C ASN A 181 5.79 15.26 12.46
N TYR A 182 6.70 14.54 11.84
CA TYR A 182 8.13 14.53 12.12
C TYR A 182 8.92 14.55 10.82
N ILE A 183 9.94 15.43 10.71
CA ILE A 183 10.95 15.32 9.65
C ILE A 183 11.81 14.11 9.98
N ILE A 184 12.15 13.32 8.97
CA ILE A 184 12.94 12.11 9.13
C ILE A 184 14.23 12.16 8.31
N ASP A 185 15.29 11.52 8.83
CA ASP A 185 16.58 11.32 8.16
C ASP A 185 16.75 9.92 7.57
N GLY A 186 15.77 9.06 7.77
CA GLY A 186 15.78 7.70 7.23
C GLY A 186 14.98 6.71 8.03
N VAL A 187 15.19 5.43 7.70
CA VAL A 187 14.55 4.28 8.30
C VAL A 187 15.61 3.24 8.66
N VAL A 188 15.47 2.61 9.82
CA VAL A 188 16.24 1.42 10.19
C VAL A 188 15.31 0.21 10.13
N GLU A 189 15.65 -0.75 9.29
CA GLU A 189 14.82 -1.96 9.12
C GLU A 189 15.01 -2.92 10.30
N LYS A 190 13.92 -3.24 10.97
CA LYS A 190 13.82 -4.22 12.07
C LYS A 190 14.94 -4.14 13.11
N PRO A 191 15.19 -2.96 13.72
CA PRO A 191 16.27 -2.80 14.69
C PRO A 191 16.01 -3.62 15.95
N LEU A 192 17.08 -3.99 16.66
CA LEU A 192 16.97 -4.47 18.03
C LEU A 192 16.36 -3.37 18.92
N ALA A 193 15.62 -3.74 19.95
CA ALA A 193 14.88 -2.81 20.81
C ALA A 193 15.78 -1.73 21.45
N ASN A 194 17.02 -2.08 21.81
CA ASN A 194 18.02 -1.17 22.37
C ASN A 194 18.74 -0.29 21.34
N LYS A 195 18.63 -0.62 20.02
CA LYS A 195 19.25 0.12 18.92
C LYS A 195 18.22 0.88 18.07
N ALA A 196 16.93 0.80 18.41
CA ALA A 196 15.88 1.48 17.67
C ALA A 196 15.97 3.00 17.83
N PRO A 197 16.02 3.79 16.72
CA PRO A 197 16.19 5.23 16.78
C PRO A 197 14.96 5.98 17.30
N SER A 198 13.80 5.33 17.31
CA SER A 198 12.54 5.83 17.85
C SER A 198 11.56 4.68 18.08
N ASN A 199 10.32 5.00 18.42
CA ASN A 199 9.22 4.04 18.45
C ASN A 199 8.15 4.33 17.36
N ASN A 200 8.51 5.06 16.32
CA ASN A 200 7.64 5.35 15.19
C ASN A 200 7.91 4.36 14.06
N ALA A 201 6.97 3.45 13.86
CA ALA A 201 7.05 2.40 12.84
C ALA A 201 6.56 2.90 11.48
N VAL A 202 7.20 2.39 10.42
CA VAL A 202 6.77 2.60 9.03
C VAL A 202 5.54 1.75 8.75
N ILE A 203 4.52 2.37 8.16
CA ILE A 203 3.31 1.69 7.68
C ILE A 203 3.19 1.91 6.18
N GLY A 204 2.71 0.93 5.46
CA GLY A 204 2.71 0.84 4.00
C GLY A 204 1.85 1.87 3.26
N ARG A 205 1.99 3.15 3.62
CA ARG A 205 1.40 4.29 2.91
C ARG A 205 2.47 5.35 2.67
N TYR A 206 2.66 5.72 1.40
CA TYR A 206 3.73 6.61 0.98
C TYR A 206 3.21 7.62 -0.04
N ILE A 207 3.52 8.90 0.12
CA ILE A 207 3.46 9.93 -0.91
C ILE A 207 4.88 10.16 -1.39
N LEU A 208 5.17 9.74 -2.61
CA LEU A 208 6.51 9.75 -3.20
C LEU A 208 6.58 10.70 -4.38
N PRO A 209 7.74 11.36 -4.58
CA PRO A 209 7.98 12.19 -5.74
C PRO A 209 8.30 11.32 -6.96
N ARG A 210 8.02 11.81 -8.15
CA ARG A 210 8.33 11.10 -9.41
C ARG A 210 9.84 10.91 -9.63
N THR A 211 10.68 11.72 -8.97
CA THR A 211 12.15 11.58 -8.95
C THR A 211 12.61 10.24 -8.39
N ILE A 212 11.78 9.55 -7.58
CA ILE A 212 12.06 8.22 -7.03
C ILE A 212 12.44 7.20 -8.12
N PHE A 213 11.85 7.30 -9.32
CA PHE A 213 12.17 6.36 -10.42
C PHE A 213 13.64 6.46 -10.87
N LYS A 214 14.24 7.65 -10.83
CA LYS A 214 15.66 7.83 -11.12
C LYS A 214 16.53 7.15 -10.06
N LYS A 215 16.14 7.29 -8.78
CA LYS A 215 16.85 6.66 -7.66
C LYS A 215 16.75 5.14 -7.70
N ILE A 216 15.57 4.59 -8.01
CA ILE A 216 15.42 3.14 -8.16
C ILE A 216 16.33 2.60 -9.27
N LYS A 217 16.46 3.31 -10.41
CA LYS A 217 17.35 2.92 -11.51
C LYS A 217 18.83 2.93 -11.13
N SER A 218 19.26 3.80 -10.22
CA SER A 218 20.65 3.85 -9.77
C SER A 218 21.01 2.80 -8.72
N LEU A 219 20.00 2.14 -8.12
CA LEU A 219 20.23 1.08 -7.16
C LEU A 219 20.73 -0.19 -7.84
N LYS A 220 21.78 -0.76 -7.29
CA LYS A 220 22.19 -2.15 -7.59
C LYS A 220 21.51 -3.08 -6.59
N PRO A 221 21.02 -4.26 -7.02
CA PRO A 221 20.45 -5.22 -6.07
C PRO A 221 21.47 -5.54 -4.97
N SER A 222 21.14 -5.32 -3.72
CA SER A 222 21.98 -5.70 -2.60
C SER A 222 22.11 -7.22 -2.58
N ASN A 223 23.35 -7.73 -2.63
CA ASN A 223 23.66 -9.18 -2.67
C ASN A 223 22.88 -9.97 -3.74
N GLY A 224 22.60 -9.35 -4.91
CA GLY A 224 21.98 -10.01 -6.06
C GLY A 224 20.48 -10.33 -5.92
N LYS A 225 19.75 -9.80 -4.92
CA LYS A 225 18.41 -10.32 -4.64
C LYS A 225 17.26 -9.35 -4.87
N GLU A 226 17.14 -8.27 -4.14
CA GLU A 226 15.94 -7.43 -4.22
C GLU A 226 16.28 -5.92 -4.17
N ILE A 227 15.51 -5.12 -4.89
CA ILE A 227 15.55 -3.65 -4.84
C ILE A 227 14.39 -3.20 -3.95
N HIS A 228 14.69 -2.63 -2.79
CA HIS A 228 13.68 -2.12 -1.89
C HIS A 228 13.38 -0.65 -2.15
N ILE A 229 12.10 -0.28 -2.05
CA ILE A 229 11.68 1.11 -2.22
C ILE A 229 12.27 2.02 -1.12
N THR A 230 12.51 1.47 0.05
CA THR A 230 13.13 2.18 1.18
C THR A 230 14.54 2.64 0.89
N ASP A 231 15.31 1.88 0.10
CA ASP A 231 16.67 2.26 -0.30
C ASP A 231 16.65 3.48 -1.23
N ALA A 232 15.70 3.50 -2.18
CA ALA A 232 15.50 4.66 -3.05
C ALA A 232 15.00 5.90 -2.28
N ILE A 233 14.16 5.71 -1.26
CA ILE A 233 13.73 6.77 -0.36
C ILE A 233 14.93 7.33 0.42
N GLN A 234 15.82 6.46 0.92
CA GLN A 234 17.03 6.90 1.62
C GLN A 234 17.94 7.74 0.71
N LEU A 235 18.10 7.36 -0.57
CA LEU A 235 18.85 8.17 -1.53
C LEU A 235 18.23 9.56 -1.74
N LEU A 236 16.90 9.67 -1.79
CA LEU A 236 16.23 10.98 -1.88
C LEU A 236 16.43 11.83 -0.62
N ILE A 237 16.39 11.20 0.57
CA ILE A 237 16.67 11.89 1.84
C ILE A 237 18.13 12.39 1.88
N ASN A 238 19.07 11.59 1.41
CA ASN A 238 20.48 11.98 1.31
C ASN A 238 20.68 13.17 0.35
N ASP A 239 19.87 13.25 -0.72
CA ASP A 239 19.82 14.41 -1.63
C ASP A 239 19.05 15.61 -1.04
N LYS A 240 18.78 15.61 0.27
CA LYS A 240 18.06 16.67 0.99
C LYS A 240 16.59 16.85 0.60
N GLU A 241 15.97 15.88 -0.08
CA GLU A 241 14.52 15.87 -0.25
C GLU A 241 13.83 15.68 1.10
N LYS A 242 12.82 16.50 1.36
CA LYS A 242 12.11 16.51 2.65
C LYS A 242 11.10 15.38 2.73
N PHE A 243 11.26 14.53 3.72
CA PHE A 243 10.31 13.46 4.07
C PHE A 243 9.72 13.68 5.46
N ILE A 244 8.41 13.43 5.58
CA ILE A 244 7.66 13.57 6.84
C ILE A 244 7.05 12.23 7.21
N ALA A 245 7.34 11.73 8.41
CA ALA A 245 6.59 10.67 9.04
C ALA A 245 5.32 11.26 9.66
N HIS A 246 4.16 10.76 9.24
CA HIS A 246 2.84 11.19 9.71
C HIS A 246 2.18 10.11 10.55
N ASN A 247 2.06 10.33 11.86
CA ASN A 247 1.28 9.46 12.74
C ASN A 247 -0.21 9.65 12.42
N PHE A 248 -0.74 8.71 11.62
CA PHE A 248 -2.13 8.74 11.19
C PHE A 248 -3.11 8.49 12.35
N GLU A 249 -4.35 8.86 12.16
CA GLU A 249 -5.49 8.46 12.98
C GLU A 249 -6.18 7.25 12.38
N GLY A 250 -6.79 6.44 13.21
CA GLY A 250 -7.46 5.22 12.81
C GLY A 250 -6.86 3.99 13.47
N LYS A 251 -7.34 2.83 13.07
CA LYS A 251 -6.87 1.54 13.57
C LYS A 251 -6.11 0.80 12.46
N TYR A 252 -4.87 0.45 12.75
CA TYR A 252 -4.03 -0.38 11.89
C TYR A 252 -4.39 -1.86 12.06
N LEU A 253 -4.49 -2.58 10.96
CA LEU A 253 -4.74 -4.01 10.89
C LEU A 253 -3.72 -4.65 9.93
N ASP A 254 -2.92 -5.60 10.45
CA ASP A 254 -1.96 -6.38 9.69
C ASP A 254 -2.66 -7.59 9.05
N CYS A 255 -2.87 -7.57 7.75
CA CYS A 255 -3.43 -8.68 6.98
C CYS A 255 -2.36 -9.54 6.29
N GLY A 256 -1.08 -9.30 6.56
CA GLY A 256 0.04 -9.98 5.92
C GLY A 256 0.44 -11.31 6.59
N THR A 257 -0.14 -11.67 7.73
CA THR A 257 0.11 -12.92 8.45
C THR A 257 -1.22 -13.63 8.75
N MET A 258 -1.22 -14.95 8.94
CA MET A 258 -2.45 -15.72 9.23
C MET A 258 -3.16 -15.19 10.48
N ARG A 259 -2.43 -15.02 11.59
CA ARG A 259 -2.99 -14.47 12.83
C ARG A 259 -3.52 -13.05 12.65
N GLY A 260 -2.76 -12.22 11.93
CA GLY A 260 -3.17 -10.85 11.64
C GLY A 260 -4.42 -10.79 10.75
N TYR A 261 -4.50 -11.65 9.73
CA TYR A 261 -5.65 -11.77 8.85
C TYR A 261 -6.94 -12.13 9.62
N VAL A 262 -6.91 -13.17 10.47
CA VAL A 262 -8.05 -13.58 11.31
C VAL A 262 -8.48 -12.45 12.26
N ASN A 263 -7.51 -11.84 12.95
CA ASN A 263 -7.78 -10.72 13.86
C ASN A 263 -8.39 -9.52 13.12
N SER A 264 -7.91 -9.22 11.92
CA SER A 264 -8.43 -8.11 11.11
C SER A 264 -9.88 -8.33 10.69
N SER A 265 -10.23 -9.56 10.29
CA SER A 265 -11.61 -9.92 9.95
C SER A 265 -12.54 -9.76 11.16
N ASN A 266 -12.13 -10.25 12.33
CA ASN A 266 -12.89 -10.12 13.57
C ASN A 266 -13.09 -8.65 13.98
N GLU A 267 -12.05 -7.82 13.83
CA GLU A 267 -12.13 -6.40 14.19
C GLU A 267 -13.02 -5.60 13.25
N ILE A 268 -13.03 -5.92 11.97
CA ILE A 268 -13.93 -5.28 10.99
C ILE A 268 -15.36 -5.73 11.22
N GLY A 269 -15.59 -6.99 11.61
CA GLY A 269 -16.93 -7.52 11.90
C GLY A 269 -17.61 -6.90 13.12
N LYS A 270 -16.86 -6.14 13.96
CA LYS A 270 -17.41 -5.41 15.13
C LYS A 270 -17.82 -3.97 14.82
N ILE A 271 -17.61 -3.48 13.61
CA ILE A 271 -17.91 -2.12 13.16
C ILE A 271 -19.19 -2.10 12.37
#